data_e2a2f53983d08f14d7fcd6cb083ee31e
#
_entry.id   e2a2f53983d08f14d7fcd6cb083ee31e
#
_cell.length_a   1.000
_cell.length_b   1.000
_cell.length_c   1.000
_cell.angle_alpha   90.00
_cell.angle_beta   90.00
_cell.angle_gamma   90.00
#
_symmetry.space_group_name_H-M   'P 1'
#
loop_
_entity.id
_entity.type
_entity.pdbx_description
1 polymer ?
#
loop_
_entity_poly.entity_id
_entity_poly.type
_entity_poly.pdbx_seq_one_letter_code
_entity_poly.pdbx_strand_id
1 'polypeptide(L)'
;MNQLFSIFIYGLVAMVISFTTSLQAAPNKTDPRWKVSTAKDWQGFISKSKGVKVADGHAIAQKREVSFTSKLKKFAKPAKLRDIELKQSVEWMNWKPSSIYNLNMRNAPVLISHGPNDHWAVAQYRSAEQLVEWHQKKVEDAKNRKRKPPPPLGFTLEGFVEEEVTLEGYDEKLVTTPFPNQYRPAETKADVTHRTYQRAWKSGYHAWHSRDMINWVHYGPTAMAPTVTTAEYKDGKTYFYYDRPNDRDPHLIIDSDLRDGVPGEDKGLAFDAPWGGSDVGVIRDLEGKFHMISENWQPINASKRSWDSPLASHMVSDDGIGNFKILEPAVDYRTKPTGRTATFEHPHWNDEEKVVTYEIHEPEQDAFGDWAAIAIGGQYYLVGDYDPAGVHDRSGMSVALFTSEDINKPFRFYGHIGSGHPDPDVMFADGKFYLITQTATDFVSDGPWVGMAKLRAGVDKDGDGKIDQWTKWQYAKETYSKIKGFSKQVDRTPAKVSFSDLPAGKGFQVEMKLLAGEDDTVLPKIDQLIATFDSP
;
A
#
# COMPACT_ATOMS: atom_id res chain seq x y z
N MET A 1 50.47 54.08 3.95
CA MET A 1 50.76 54.81 2.69
C MET A 1 49.61 54.53 1.73
N ASN A 2 48.85 55.57 1.51
CA ASN A 2 48.04 55.93 0.32
C ASN A 2 46.93 54.99 -0.11
N GLN A 3 45.75 55.48 0.04
CA GLN A 3 44.80 56.45 -0.61
C GLN A 3 43.84 55.67 -1.49
N LEU A 4 42.55 55.63 -1.09
CA LEU A 4 41.43 56.46 -1.53
C LEU A 4 41.26 56.63 -3.05
N PHE A 5 40.19 56.11 -3.61
CA PHE A 5 39.40 56.88 -4.57
C PHE A 5 37.91 56.44 -4.56
N SER A 6 37.09 57.42 -4.10
CA SER A 6 35.64 57.42 -4.28
C SER A 6 35.32 57.93 -5.70
N ILE A 7 34.37 57.32 -6.39
CA ILE A 7 33.65 57.97 -7.49
C ILE A 7 32.17 57.83 -7.28
N PHE A 8 31.52 58.96 -7.02
CA PHE A 8 30.08 59.20 -7.11
C PHE A 8 29.67 59.27 -8.58
N ILE A 9 28.63 58.59 -8.99
CA ILE A 9 27.89 58.89 -10.22
C ILE A 9 26.42 59.02 -9.88
N TYR A 10 25.93 60.27 -10.01
CA TYR A 10 24.52 60.61 -10.10
C TYR A 10 23.93 60.12 -11.41
N GLY A 11 22.79 59.47 -11.39
CA GLY A 11 22.12 59.05 -12.60
C GLY A 11 20.59 59.05 -12.43
N LEU A 12 20.01 60.09 -12.87
CA LEU A 12 18.66 60.35 -13.42
C LEU A 12 17.57 59.31 -13.12
N VAL A 13 16.60 59.75 -12.32
CA VAL A 13 15.27 59.12 -12.22
C VAL A 13 14.46 59.53 -13.46
N ALA A 14 14.26 58.62 -14.39
CA ALA A 14 13.30 58.78 -15.49
C ALA A 14 11.96 58.17 -15.02
N MET A 15 11.00 59.05 -14.77
CA MET A 15 9.62 58.73 -14.44
C MET A 15 8.90 58.26 -15.71
N VAL A 16 8.80 56.97 -15.92
CA VAL A 16 7.95 56.40 -16.99
C VAL A 16 6.54 56.25 -16.44
N ILE A 17 5.66 57.18 -16.84
CA ILE A 17 4.22 57.01 -16.61
C ILE A 17 3.71 55.98 -17.63
N SER A 18 3.56 54.72 -17.18
CA SER A 18 2.88 53.71 -17.93
C SER A 18 1.36 53.86 -17.80
N PHE A 19 0.73 54.32 -18.87
CA PHE A 19 -0.71 54.19 -19.04
C PHE A 19 -1.04 52.69 -19.12
N THR A 20 -1.47 52.10 -18.05
CA THR A 20 -2.14 50.78 -18.07
C THR A 20 -3.55 51.00 -18.62
N THR A 21 -3.69 50.83 -19.94
CA THR A 21 -4.98 50.52 -20.51
C THR A 21 -5.43 49.19 -19.90
N SER A 22 -6.45 49.26 -19.09
CA SER A 22 -7.15 48.07 -18.60
C SER A 22 -7.71 47.35 -19.85
N LEU A 23 -6.97 46.36 -20.34
CA LEU A 23 -7.55 45.33 -21.17
C LEU A 23 -8.65 44.65 -20.35
N GLN A 24 -9.90 45.02 -20.62
CA GLN A 24 -11.03 44.21 -20.20
C GLN A 24 -10.77 42.80 -20.70
N ALA A 25 -10.45 41.91 -19.78
CA ALA A 25 -10.34 40.49 -20.06
C ALA A 25 -11.62 40.07 -20.78
N ALA A 26 -11.47 39.52 -21.97
CA ALA A 26 -12.59 38.90 -22.70
C ALA A 26 -13.34 37.98 -21.73
N PRO A 27 -14.67 37.88 -21.81
CA PRO A 27 -15.44 37.06 -20.89
C PRO A 27 -14.85 35.66 -20.93
N ASN A 28 -14.35 35.19 -19.78
CA ASN A 28 -13.85 33.85 -19.58
C ASN A 28 -14.84 32.88 -20.21
N LYS A 29 -14.42 32.11 -21.23
CA LYS A 29 -15.17 30.95 -21.69
C LYS A 29 -15.48 30.18 -20.41
N THR A 30 -16.75 30.14 -20.02
CA THR A 30 -17.20 29.40 -18.85
C THR A 30 -16.69 27.99 -18.99
N ASP A 31 -15.83 27.54 -18.06
CA ASP A 31 -15.33 26.17 -18.02
C ASP A 31 -16.56 25.24 -18.16
N PRO A 32 -16.62 24.38 -19.18
CA PRO A 32 -17.73 23.49 -19.40
C PRO A 32 -17.85 22.42 -18.30
N ARG A 33 -17.05 22.50 -17.26
CA ARG A 33 -17.00 21.57 -16.13
C ARG A 33 -17.75 22.11 -14.90
N TRP A 34 -18.45 21.24 -14.24
CA TRP A 34 -19.00 21.49 -12.91
C TRP A 34 -18.15 20.79 -11.88
N LYS A 35 -17.18 21.50 -11.33
CA LYS A 35 -16.21 20.99 -10.36
C LYS A 35 -16.72 21.24 -8.93
N VAL A 36 -16.64 20.20 -8.10
CA VAL A 36 -17.00 20.19 -6.67
C VAL A 36 -15.84 19.55 -5.93
N SER A 37 -15.13 20.32 -5.10
CA SER A 37 -13.92 19.85 -4.41
C SER A 37 -13.64 20.52 -3.07
N THR A 38 -14.47 21.48 -2.65
CA THR A 38 -14.36 22.16 -1.36
C THR A 38 -15.65 22.00 -0.57
N ALA A 39 -15.60 22.24 0.73
CA ALA A 39 -16.81 22.23 1.57
C ALA A 39 -17.87 23.20 1.04
N LYS A 40 -17.47 24.39 0.57
CA LYS A 40 -18.38 25.37 -0.04
C LYS A 40 -19.00 24.85 -1.33
N ASP A 41 -18.22 24.17 -2.17
CA ASP A 41 -18.73 23.57 -3.41
C ASP A 41 -19.76 22.48 -3.10
N TRP A 42 -19.46 21.57 -2.17
CA TRP A 42 -20.38 20.51 -1.74
C TRP A 42 -21.70 21.07 -1.18
N GLN A 43 -21.63 22.09 -0.31
CA GLN A 43 -22.82 22.78 0.19
C GLN A 43 -23.60 23.48 -0.92
N GLY A 44 -22.86 24.04 -1.90
CA GLY A 44 -23.44 24.62 -3.12
C GLY A 44 -24.06 23.59 -4.06
N PHE A 45 -23.50 22.39 -4.10
CA PHE A 45 -23.90 21.28 -4.98
C PHE A 45 -25.11 20.50 -4.45
N ILE A 46 -25.11 20.13 -3.18
CA ILE A 46 -26.14 19.27 -2.58
C ILE A 46 -27.44 20.09 -2.36
N SER A 47 -28.55 19.61 -2.88
CA SER A 47 -29.90 20.17 -2.63
C SER A 47 -30.67 19.39 -1.57
N LYS A 48 -30.55 18.06 -1.60
CA LYS A 48 -31.19 17.14 -0.65
C LYS A 48 -30.18 16.04 -0.27
N SER A 49 -30.13 15.69 1.00
CA SER A 49 -29.31 14.57 1.44
C SER A 49 -30.02 13.76 2.52
N LYS A 50 -29.68 12.46 2.55
CA LYS A 50 -30.11 11.52 3.59
C LYS A 50 -28.86 10.85 4.16
N GLY A 51 -28.37 11.36 5.31
CA GLY A 51 -27.22 10.80 6.01
C GLY A 51 -25.85 11.13 5.41
N VAL A 52 -25.75 12.26 4.69
CA VAL A 52 -24.46 12.78 4.19
C VAL A 52 -24.10 14.04 4.97
N LYS A 53 -22.88 14.10 5.46
CA LYS A 53 -22.27 15.27 6.10
C LYS A 53 -21.21 15.85 5.15
N VAL A 54 -21.13 17.17 5.08
CA VAL A 54 -20.02 17.87 4.43
C VAL A 54 -19.06 18.34 5.51
N ALA A 55 -17.83 17.82 5.48
CA ALA A 55 -16.76 18.24 6.40
C ALA A 55 -15.42 18.09 5.68
N ASP A 56 -14.45 18.93 6.03
CA ASP A 56 -13.05 18.88 5.58
C ASP A 56 -12.88 18.78 4.05
N GLY A 57 -13.79 19.41 3.31
CA GLY A 57 -13.78 19.36 1.84
C GLY A 57 -14.43 18.14 1.22
N HIS A 58 -15.00 17.24 2.00
CA HIS A 58 -15.56 15.97 1.53
C HIS A 58 -17.08 15.87 1.74
N ALA A 59 -17.74 15.08 0.89
CA ALA A 59 -19.06 14.53 1.17
C ALA A 59 -18.92 13.16 1.83
N ILE A 60 -19.27 13.07 3.12
CA ILE A 60 -19.00 11.90 3.99
C ILE A 60 -20.32 11.20 4.30
N ALA A 61 -20.38 9.90 4.07
CA ALA A 61 -21.48 9.05 4.52
C ALA A 61 -21.47 8.95 6.06
N GLN A 62 -22.67 9.06 6.67
CA GLN A 62 -22.82 8.92 8.13
C GLN A 62 -23.41 7.57 8.54
N LYS A 63 -23.69 6.70 7.61
CA LYS A 63 -24.21 5.35 7.79
C LYS A 63 -24.00 4.52 6.53
N ARG A 64 -24.28 3.22 6.64
CA ARG A 64 -23.99 2.19 5.63
C ARG A 64 -24.52 2.49 4.23
N GLU A 65 -25.71 3.06 4.11
CA GLU A 65 -26.27 3.51 2.83
C GLU A 65 -26.82 4.92 2.98
N VAL A 66 -26.32 5.83 2.17
CA VAL A 66 -26.74 7.22 2.13
C VAL A 66 -26.94 7.68 0.71
N SER A 67 -27.69 8.76 0.54
CA SER A 67 -27.92 9.34 -0.77
C SER A 67 -27.99 10.85 -0.71
N PHE A 68 -27.68 11.48 -1.83
CA PHE A 68 -27.92 12.89 -2.03
C PHE A 68 -28.29 13.20 -3.50
N THR A 69 -28.94 14.34 -3.68
CA THR A 69 -29.32 14.89 -4.97
C THR A 69 -28.67 16.25 -5.12
N SER A 70 -28.09 16.54 -6.27
CA SER A 70 -27.51 17.86 -6.54
C SER A 70 -28.59 18.93 -6.74
N LYS A 71 -28.19 20.20 -6.65
CA LYS A 71 -28.97 21.28 -7.24
C LYS A 71 -29.03 21.11 -8.76
N LEU A 72 -30.01 21.72 -9.39
CA LEU A 72 -30.10 21.76 -10.84
C LEU A 72 -29.04 22.70 -11.41
N LYS A 73 -28.12 22.19 -12.24
CA LYS A 73 -27.17 22.98 -13.02
C LYS A 73 -27.86 23.48 -14.28
N LYS A 74 -28.09 24.79 -14.38
CA LYS A 74 -28.79 25.41 -15.51
C LYS A 74 -27.82 25.96 -16.56
N PHE A 75 -28.23 25.90 -17.81
CA PHE A 75 -27.52 26.43 -18.97
C PHE A 75 -28.44 27.37 -19.78
N ALA A 76 -27.85 28.44 -20.32
CA ALA A 76 -28.58 29.37 -21.17
C ALA A 76 -29.00 28.75 -22.52
N LYS A 77 -28.17 27.84 -23.04
CA LYS A 77 -28.43 27.03 -24.24
C LYS A 77 -28.38 25.54 -23.88
N PRO A 78 -29.06 24.66 -24.65
CA PRO A 78 -28.94 23.23 -24.40
C PRO A 78 -27.50 22.76 -24.43
N ALA A 79 -27.05 22.09 -23.38
CA ALA A 79 -25.75 21.43 -23.24
C ALA A 79 -25.95 19.91 -23.23
N LYS A 80 -24.87 19.15 -23.36
CA LYS A 80 -24.89 17.69 -23.24
C LYS A 80 -23.94 17.27 -22.11
N LEU A 81 -24.43 16.55 -21.13
CA LEU A 81 -23.57 15.94 -20.11
C LEU A 81 -22.84 14.76 -20.74
N ARG A 82 -21.50 14.83 -20.77
CA ARG A 82 -20.65 13.80 -21.32
C ARG A 82 -20.30 12.73 -20.30
N ASP A 83 -19.72 13.13 -19.19
CA ASP A 83 -19.25 12.24 -18.15
C ASP A 83 -19.23 12.92 -16.78
N ILE A 84 -19.19 12.08 -15.74
CA ILE A 84 -18.90 12.49 -14.36
C ILE A 84 -17.75 11.66 -13.86
N GLU A 85 -16.69 12.35 -13.41
CA GLU A 85 -15.54 11.78 -12.74
C GLU A 85 -15.67 11.96 -11.22
N LEU A 86 -15.36 10.89 -10.48
CA LEU A 86 -15.34 10.89 -9.01
C LEU A 86 -13.96 10.52 -8.50
N LYS A 87 -13.42 11.35 -7.60
CA LYS A 87 -12.30 10.99 -6.75
C LYS A 87 -12.85 10.68 -5.36
N GLN A 88 -12.66 9.46 -4.92
CA GLN A 88 -13.08 8.98 -3.61
C GLN A 88 -11.90 9.02 -2.65
N SER A 89 -12.13 9.25 -1.36
CA SER A 89 -11.09 9.12 -0.35
C SER A 89 -10.65 7.67 -0.27
N VAL A 90 -9.34 7.51 -0.15
CA VAL A 90 -8.71 6.21 -0.06
C VAL A 90 -8.69 5.81 1.40
N GLU A 91 -9.58 4.92 1.77
CA GLU A 91 -9.57 4.23 3.06
C GLU A 91 -9.71 2.73 2.75
N TRP A 92 -8.75 1.93 3.17
CA TRP A 92 -8.75 0.49 2.89
C TRP A 92 -9.91 -0.19 3.60
N MET A 93 -10.83 -0.59 2.81
CA MET A 93 -12.04 -1.31 3.19
C MET A 93 -12.19 -2.47 2.22
N ASN A 94 -13.09 -3.35 2.42
CA ASN A 94 -13.34 -4.46 1.49
C ASN A 94 -12.20 -5.47 1.37
N TRP A 95 -11.36 -5.60 2.37
CA TRP A 95 -10.50 -6.74 2.47
C TRP A 95 -11.34 -8.00 2.69
N LYS A 96 -11.16 -9.00 1.85
CA LYS A 96 -11.82 -10.29 1.95
C LYS A 96 -10.79 -11.36 2.28
N PRO A 97 -11.12 -12.29 3.17
CA PRO A 97 -10.25 -13.44 3.36
C PRO A 97 -9.97 -14.13 2.03
N SER A 98 -8.72 -14.48 1.83
CA SER A 98 -8.21 -15.21 0.67
C SER A 98 -7.35 -16.37 1.13
N SER A 99 -7.05 -17.30 0.28
CA SER A 99 -6.12 -18.39 0.51
C SER A 99 -5.09 -18.40 -0.61
N ILE A 100 -4.19 -17.41 -0.60
CA ILE A 100 -3.01 -17.40 -1.48
C ILE A 100 -1.94 -18.27 -0.84
N TYR A 101 -1.87 -18.21 0.47
CA TYR A 101 -0.88 -18.87 1.28
C TYR A 101 -1.22 -20.34 1.51
N ASN A 102 -1.09 -21.14 0.49
CA ASN A 102 -1.15 -22.59 0.62
C ASN A 102 0.17 -23.21 0.15
N LEU A 103 1.27 -22.57 0.55
CA LEU A 103 2.57 -22.90 0.04
C LEU A 103 3.41 -23.55 1.15
N ASN A 104 4.44 -24.22 0.76
CA ASN A 104 5.46 -24.78 1.63
C ASN A 104 6.44 -23.71 2.15
N MET A 105 5.94 -22.52 2.32
CA MET A 105 6.65 -21.38 2.90
C MET A 105 6.63 -21.44 4.42
N ARG A 106 7.74 -21.09 5.01
CA ARG A 106 7.86 -20.86 6.44
C ARG A 106 7.97 -19.37 6.68
N ASN A 107 7.32 -18.85 7.70
CA ASN A 107 7.14 -17.46 8.03
C ASN A 107 6.30 -16.72 6.96
N ALA A 108 5.99 -15.45 7.18
CA ALA A 108 5.30 -14.64 6.20
C ALA A 108 6.16 -14.52 4.92
N PRO A 109 5.61 -14.72 3.75
CA PRO A 109 6.34 -14.47 2.53
C PRO A 109 6.44 -12.99 2.23
N VAL A 110 7.56 -12.58 1.68
CA VAL A 110 7.73 -11.28 1.07
C VAL A 110 7.17 -11.33 -0.34
N LEU A 111 6.30 -10.39 -0.66
CA LEU A 111 5.65 -10.30 -1.96
C LEU A 111 6.29 -9.20 -2.82
N ILE A 112 6.53 -9.51 -4.08
CA ILE A 112 7.03 -8.52 -5.03
C ILE A 112 6.47 -8.75 -6.42
N SER A 113 6.13 -7.67 -7.12
CA SER A 113 5.69 -7.74 -8.50
C SER A 113 6.63 -6.92 -9.37
N HIS A 114 7.26 -7.56 -10.35
CA HIS A 114 8.15 -6.92 -11.31
C HIS A 114 7.38 -6.28 -12.48
N GLY A 115 6.18 -6.77 -12.77
CA GLY A 115 5.36 -6.29 -13.88
C GLY A 115 4.02 -7.03 -13.97
N PRO A 116 3.25 -6.78 -15.03
CA PRO A 116 2.05 -7.58 -15.32
C PRO A 116 2.41 -9.07 -15.49
N ASN A 117 1.64 -9.94 -14.87
CA ASN A 117 1.86 -11.39 -14.89
C ASN A 117 3.28 -11.82 -14.46
N ASP A 118 3.94 -11.05 -13.60
CA ASP A 118 5.29 -11.32 -13.11
C ASP A 118 5.36 -11.02 -11.62
N HIS A 119 4.81 -11.96 -10.84
CA HIS A 119 4.61 -11.84 -9.41
C HIS A 119 5.42 -12.89 -8.67
N TRP A 120 6.02 -12.50 -7.57
CA TRP A 120 6.91 -13.33 -6.79
C TRP A 120 6.50 -13.35 -5.32
N ALA A 121 6.64 -14.52 -4.72
CA ALA A 121 6.63 -14.71 -3.28
C ALA A 121 7.97 -15.28 -2.87
N VAL A 122 8.57 -14.74 -1.82
CA VAL A 122 9.87 -15.16 -1.31
C VAL A 122 9.76 -15.45 0.17
N ALA A 123 10.09 -16.67 0.57
CA ALA A 123 9.99 -17.13 1.96
C ALA A 123 11.02 -18.22 2.26
N GLN A 124 11.20 -18.53 3.53
CA GLN A 124 11.96 -19.70 3.92
C GLN A 124 11.26 -20.97 3.41
N TYR A 125 12.03 -21.84 2.80
CA TYR A 125 11.52 -23.09 2.25
C TYR A 125 11.35 -24.17 3.31
N ARG A 126 10.30 -24.96 3.16
CA ARG A 126 10.10 -26.21 3.87
C ARG A 126 9.66 -27.30 2.88
N SER A 127 10.39 -28.40 2.85
CA SER A 127 10.00 -29.52 1.99
C SER A 127 8.67 -30.15 2.43
N ALA A 128 8.06 -30.92 1.55
CA ALA A 128 6.81 -31.59 1.87
C ALA A 128 6.98 -32.59 3.02
N GLU A 129 8.11 -33.29 3.07
CA GLU A 129 8.47 -34.22 4.15
C GLU A 129 8.62 -33.45 5.48
N GLN A 130 9.34 -32.34 5.49
CA GLN A 130 9.51 -31.50 6.68
C GLN A 130 8.16 -30.96 7.18
N LEU A 131 7.25 -30.62 6.29
CA LEU A 131 5.90 -30.19 6.66
C LEU A 131 5.08 -31.30 7.29
N VAL A 132 5.15 -32.52 6.74
CA VAL A 132 4.47 -33.68 7.31
C VAL A 132 5.01 -33.98 8.71
N GLU A 133 6.34 -34.03 8.88
CA GLU A 133 6.97 -34.23 10.18
C GLU A 133 6.58 -33.13 11.20
N TRP A 134 6.64 -31.88 10.78
CA TRP A 134 6.25 -30.75 11.63
C TRP A 134 4.77 -30.83 12.02
N HIS A 135 3.89 -31.14 11.09
CA HIS A 135 2.45 -31.26 11.32
C HIS A 135 2.16 -32.40 12.31
N GLN A 136 2.77 -33.57 12.11
CA GLN A 136 2.64 -34.70 13.03
C GLN A 136 3.04 -34.32 14.45
N LYS A 137 4.18 -33.65 14.61
CA LYS A 137 4.64 -33.13 15.90
C LYS A 137 3.65 -32.16 16.52
N LYS A 138 3.08 -31.23 15.75
CA LYS A 138 2.06 -30.29 16.23
C LYS A 138 0.76 -30.97 16.66
N VAL A 139 0.34 -32.01 15.95
CA VAL A 139 -0.83 -32.83 16.32
C VAL A 139 -0.57 -33.55 17.65
N GLU A 140 0.60 -34.14 17.81
CA GLU A 140 0.99 -34.81 19.05
C GLU A 140 1.07 -33.83 20.24
N ASP A 141 1.73 -32.69 20.04
CA ASP A 141 1.81 -31.61 21.05
C ASP A 141 0.41 -31.10 21.45
N ALA A 142 -0.48 -30.93 20.50
CA ALA A 142 -1.86 -30.51 20.76
C ALA A 142 -2.61 -31.56 21.59
N LYS A 143 -2.45 -32.84 21.28
CA LYS A 143 -3.01 -33.95 22.06
C LYS A 143 -2.48 -33.95 23.50
N ASN A 144 -1.16 -33.82 23.67
CA ASN A 144 -0.51 -33.84 24.99
C ASN A 144 -0.94 -32.63 25.85
N ARG A 145 -1.14 -31.47 25.21
CA ARG A 145 -1.56 -30.23 25.88
C ARG A 145 -3.09 -30.03 25.92
N LYS A 146 -3.88 -31.01 25.47
CA LYS A 146 -5.36 -30.93 25.37
C LYS A 146 -5.82 -29.69 24.58
N ARG A 147 -5.10 -29.32 23.50
CA ARG A 147 -5.44 -28.22 22.60
C ARG A 147 -6.07 -28.75 21.32
N LYS A 148 -6.72 -27.86 20.57
CA LYS A 148 -7.22 -28.19 19.23
C LYS A 148 -6.02 -28.50 18.31
N PRO A 149 -6.04 -29.64 17.59
CA PRO A 149 -4.98 -29.95 16.64
C PRO A 149 -5.00 -28.97 15.46
N PRO A 150 -3.86 -28.77 14.77
CA PRO A 150 -3.83 -28.01 13.56
C PRO A 150 -4.75 -28.63 12.49
N PRO A 151 -5.24 -27.85 11.52
CA PRO A 151 -6.01 -28.40 10.41
C PRO A 151 -5.17 -29.40 9.61
N PRO A 152 -5.80 -30.36 8.90
CA PRO A 152 -5.09 -31.28 8.03
C PRO A 152 -4.29 -30.53 6.97
N LEU A 153 -3.14 -31.10 6.56
CA LEU A 153 -2.39 -30.61 5.40
C LEU A 153 -3.25 -30.77 4.14
N GLY A 154 -3.20 -29.83 3.24
CA GLY A 154 -3.94 -29.86 1.97
C GLY A 154 -3.33 -30.80 0.92
N PHE A 155 -2.36 -31.63 1.28
CA PHE A 155 -1.66 -32.56 0.40
C PHE A 155 -1.27 -33.85 1.14
N THR A 156 -0.85 -34.86 0.37
CA THR A 156 -0.29 -36.12 0.87
C THR A 156 0.95 -36.50 0.07
N LEU A 157 1.89 -37.19 0.72
CA LEU A 157 3.05 -37.80 0.03
C LEU A 157 2.77 -39.20 -0.46
N GLU A 158 1.76 -39.88 0.10
CA GLU A 158 1.43 -41.25 -0.29
C GLU A 158 0.87 -41.28 -1.72
N GLY A 159 1.51 -42.04 -2.58
CA GLY A 159 1.09 -42.21 -3.98
C GLY A 159 1.36 -40.99 -4.87
N PHE A 160 2.05 -39.97 -4.38
CA PHE A 160 2.40 -38.84 -5.23
C PHE A 160 3.41 -39.27 -6.31
N VAL A 161 3.11 -38.89 -7.55
CA VAL A 161 3.98 -39.09 -8.71
C VAL A 161 4.10 -37.76 -9.41
N GLU A 162 5.33 -37.36 -9.73
CA GLU A 162 5.56 -36.15 -10.52
C GLU A 162 5.03 -36.33 -11.94
N GLU A 163 4.28 -35.35 -12.41
CA GLU A 163 3.75 -35.32 -13.77
C GLU A 163 4.25 -34.06 -14.50
N GLU A 164 4.65 -34.21 -15.76
CA GLU A 164 5.00 -33.08 -16.62
C GLU A 164 3.74 -32.27 -16.91
N VAL A 165 3.83 -30.95 -16.76
CA VAL A 165 2.73 -30.03 -17.01
C VAL A 165 3.19 -28.83 -17.84
N THR A 166 2.25 -28.24 -18.58
CA THR A 166 2.44 -26.99 -19.31
C THR A 166 1.56 -25.93 -18.68
N LEU A 167 2.16 -24.81 -18.29
CA LEU A 167 1.44 -23.62 -17.85
C LEU A 167 1.59 -22.50 -18.87
N GLU A 168 0.52 -21.78 -19.10
CA GLU A 168 0.53 -20.63 -20.02
C GLU A 168 1.55 -19.58 -19.58
N GLY A 169 2.43 -19.19 -20.51
CA GLY A 169 3.46 -18.16 -20.29
C GLY A 169 4.72 -18.64 -19.59
N TYR A 170 4.92 -19.96 -19.49
CA TYR A 170 6.16 -20.58 -19.07
C TYR A 170 6.73 -21.39 -20.25
N ASP A 171 7.98 -21.13 -20.60
CA ASP A 171 8.66 -21.80 -21.72
C ASP A 171 9.42 -23.05 -21.28
N GLU A 172 9.75 -23.14 -19.98
CA GLU A 172 10.42 -24.29 -19.39
C GLU A 172 9.46 -25.46 -19.14
N LYS A 173 10.00 -26.67 -19.19
CA LYS A 173 9.28 -27.87 -18.75
C LYS A 173 9.08 -27.80 -17.24
N LEU A 174 7.84 -27.94 -16.82
CA LEU A 174 7.44 -27.95 -15.43
C LEU A 174 6.96 -29.33 -15.01
N VAL A 175 7.09 -29.64 -13.74
CA VAL A 175 6.50 -30.83 -13.11
C VAL A 175 5.67 -30.41 -11.90
N THR A 176 4.67 -31.23 -11.59
CA THR A 176 3.85 -31.07 -10.38
C THR A 176 4.69 -31.25 -9.12
N THR A 177 4.20 -30.69 -8.02
CA THR A 177 4.71 -30.92 -6.67
C THR A 177 3.62 -31.54 -5.81
N PRO A 178 3.90 -32.06 -4.60
CA PRO A 178 2.86 -32.52 -3.69
C PRO A 178 1.84 -31.45 -3.30
N PHE A 179 2.20 -30.17 -3.46
CA PHE A 179 1.35 -29.04 -3.08
C PHE A 179 0.37 -28.69 -4.20
N PRO A 180 -0.90 -28.44 -3.88
CA PRO A 180 -1.88 -27.99 -4.86
C PRO A 180 -1.46 -26.68 -5.54
N ASN A 181 -1.67 -26.60 -6.85
CA ASN A 181 -1.35 -25.43 -7.68
C ASN A 181 0.12 -24.97 -7.59
N GLN A 182 1.03 -25.88 -7.27
CA GLN A 182 2.46 -25.62 -7.26
C GLN A 182 3.20 -26.55 -8.20
N TYR A 183 4.17 -25.98 -8.87
CA TYR A 183 4.97 -26.60 -9.89
C TYR A 183 6.44 -26.27 -9.67
N ARG A 184 7.33 -26.96 -10.31
CA ARG A 184 8.75 -26.60 -10.35
C ARG A 184 9.32 -26.90 -11.74
N PRO A 185 10.43 -26.25 -12.15
CA PRO A 185 11.16 -26.68 -13.33
C PRO A 185 11.58 -28.16 -13.21
N ALA A 186 11.43 -28.90 -14.31
CA ALA A 186 11.87 -30.30 -14.38
C ALA A 186 13.38 -30.41 -14.16
N GLU A 187 14.12 -29.39 -14.63
CA GLU A 187 15.57 -29.29 -14.45
C GLU A 187 15.91 -27.99 -13.71
N THR A 188 16.76 -28.04 -12.70
CA THR A 188 17.29 -26.83 -12.05
C THR A 188 18.54 -26.34 -12.78
N LYS A 189 18.68 -25.02 -12.86
CA LYS A 189 19.91 -24.39 -13.39
C LYS A 189 21.03 -24.34 -12.35
N ALA A 190 20.69 -24.44 -11.06
CA ALA A 190 21.67 -24.40 -9.97
C ALA A 190 22.43 -25.71 -9.84
N ASP A 191 23.72 -25.64 -9.49
CA ASP A 191 24.49 -26.80 -9.06
C ASP A 191 24.13 -27.15 -7.61
N VAL A 192 23.04 -27.89 -7.44
CA VAL A 192 22.57 -28.31 -6.11
C VAL A 192 23.51 -29.27 -5.39
N THR A 193 24.54 -29.79 -6.04
CA THR A 193 25.57 -30.62 -5.41
C THR A 193 26.60 -29.77 -4.66
N HIS A 194 26.76 -28.50 -5.02
CA HIS A 194 27.67 -27.59 -4.33
C HIS A 194 27.21 -27.33 -2.89
N ARG A 195 28.13 -27.38 -1.94
CA ARG A 195 27.85 -27.28 -0.50
C ARG A 195 27.00 -26.03 -0.12
N THR A 196 27.27 -24.89 -0.75
CA THR A 196 26.55 -23.65 -0.52
C THR A 196 25.09 -23.78 -0.98
N TYR A 197 24.86 -24.34 -2.17
CA TYR A 197 23.53 -24.55 -2.70
C TYR A 197 22.74 -25.60 -1.92
N GLN A 198 23.39 -26.69 -1.50
CA GLN A 198 22.74 -27.68 -0.62
C GLN A 198 22.26 -27.03 0.69
N ARG A 199 23.04 -26.10 1.26
CA ARG A 199 22.65 -25.37 2.46
C ARG A 199 21.49 -24.42 2.15
N ALA A 200 21.54 -23.68 1.04
CA ALA A 200 20.47 -22.78 0.58
C ALA A 200 19.16 -23.54 0.37
N TRP A 201 19.21 -24.71 -0.26
CA TRP A 201 18.05 -25.57 -0.46
C TRP A 201 17.41 -26.08 0.85
N LYS A 202 18.16 -26.17 1.93
CA LYS A 202 17.65 -26.64 3.23
C LYS A 202 17.12 -25.54 4.13
N SER A 203 17.66 -24.35 4.04
CA SER A 203 17.45 -23.30 5.05
C SER A 203 17.50 -21.87 4.51
N GLY A 204 17.59 -21.69 3.20
CA GLY A 204 17.57 -20.39 2.56
C GLY A 204 16.14 -19.92 2.28
N TYR A 205 16.04 -18.67 1.85
CA TYR A 205 14.83 -18.14 1.24
C TYR A 205 14.76 -18.58 -0.21
N HIS A 206 13.58 -19.04 -0.62
CA HIS A 206 13.28 -19.51 -1.95
C HIS A 206 12.29 -18.59 -2.64
N ALA A 207 12.28 -18.61 -3.97
CA ALA A 207 11.40 -17.82 -4.81
C ALA A 207 10.34 -18.71 -5.48
N TRP A 208 9.10 -18.22 -5.45
CA TRP A 208 7.96 -18.76 -6.21
C TRP A 208 7.46 -17.69 -7.14
N HIS A 209 7.27 -18.02 -8.39
CA HIS A 209 6.74 -17.15 -9.42
C HIS A 209 5.29 -17.48 -9.75
N SER A 210 4.47 -16.46 -9.93
CA SER A 210 3.10 -16.63 -10.44
C SER A 210 2.78 -15.59 -11.51
N ARG A 211 1.98 -16.02 -12.49
CA ARG A 211 1.43 -15.12 -13.51
C ARG A 211 -0.02 -14.70 -13.22
N ASP A 212 -0.68 -15.36 -12.28
CA ASP A 212 -2.12 -15.23 -12.03
C ASP A 212 -2.48 -15.20 -10.52
N MET A 213 -1.48 -15.23 -9.64
CA MET A 213 -1.64 -15.34 -8.19
C MET A 213 -2.37 -16.61 -7.71
N ILE A 214 -2.46 -17.61 -8.56
CA ILE A 214 -3.14 -18.90 -8.30
C ILE A 214 -2.16 -20.05 -8.46
N ASN A 215 -1.48 -20.10 -9.60
CA ASN A 215 -0.51 -21.12 -9.93
C ASN A 215 0.91 -20.61 -9.65
N TRP A 216 1.70 -21.38 -8.92
CA TRP A 216 3.01 -20.97 -8.45
C TRP A 216 4.10 -21.94 -8.91
N VAL A 217 5.16 -21.40 -9.48
CA VAL A 217 6.36 -22.16 -9.88
C VAL A 217 7.48 -21.89 -8.90
N HIS A 218 7.94 -22.93 -8.22
CA HIS A 218 9.04 -22.89 -7.26
C HIS A 218 10.38 -23.03 -7.97
N TYR A 219 11.16 -21.95 -8.00
CA TYR A 219 12.46 -21.93 -8.68
C TYR A 219 13.62 -22.34 -7.79
N GLY A 220 13.51 -22.24 -6.49
CA GLY A 220 14.57 -22.58 -5.56
C GLY A 220 15.13 -21.37 -4.79
N PRO A 221 16.32 -21.52 -4.20
CA PRO A 221 16.89 -20.49 -3.32
C PRO A 221 17.22 -19.20 -4.07
N THR A 222 16.99 -18.07 -3.40
CA THR A 222 17.32 -16.72 -3.86
C THR A 222 18.10 -15.92 -2.82
N ALA A 223 17.96 -16.23 -1.53
CA ALA A 223 18.69 -15.54 -0.49
C ALA A 223 19.16 -16.48 0.63
N MET A 224 20.39 -16.31 1.08
CA MET A 224 20.95 -16.98 2.26
C MET A 224 20.96 -16.01 3.45
N ALA A 225 19.79 -15.72 3.97
CA ALA A 225 19.58 -14.79 5.08
C ALA A 225 18.87 -15.47 6.24
N PRO A 226 19.05 -15.01 7.50
CA PRO A 226 18.28 -15.50 8.63
C PRO A 226 16.81 -15.10 8.53
N THR A 227 16.51 -13.83 8.22
CA THR A 227 15.15 -13.32 8.09
C THR A 227 15.13 -12.23 7.01
N VAL A 228 14.45 -12.48 5.88
CA VAL A 228 14.18 -11.45 4.88
C VAL A 228 12.89 -10.75 5.27
N THR A 229 12.93 -9.44 5.44
CA THR A 229 11.80 -8.65 5.93
C THR A 229 11.04 -7.96 4.81
N THR A 230 11.73 -7.55 3.74
CA THR A 230 11.12 -6.88 2.61
C THR A 230 11.93 -7.05 1.32
N ALA A 231 11.29 -6.78 0.19
CA ALA A 231 11.97 -6.70 -1.10
C ALA A 231 11.55 -5.46 -1.90
N GLU A 232 12.46 -4.97 -2.74
CA GLU A 232 12.20 -3.92 -3.73
C GLU A 232 12.83 -4.31 -5.07
N TYR A 233 12.25 -3.84 -6.18
CA TYR A 233 12.73 -4.15 -7.53
C TYR A 233 13.18 -2.88 -8.25
N LYS A 234 14.38 -2.92 -8.81
CA LYS A 234 14.95 -1.82 -9.61
C LYS A 234 15.89 -2.35 -10.68
N ASP A 235 15.68 -1.89 -11.91
CA ASP A 235 16.59 -2.11 -13.04
C ASP A 235 16.94 -3.60 -13.27
N GLY A 236 15.94 -4.47 -13.21
CA GLY A 236 16.13 -5.92 -13.43
C GLY A 236 16.67 -6.68 -12.23
N LYS A 237 16.82 -6.03 -11.08
CA LYS A 237 17.37 -6.65 -9.87
C LYS A 237 16.38 -6.58 -8.71
N THR A 238 16.37 -7.61 -7.88
CA THR A 238 15.61 -7.67 -6.64
C THR A 238 16.52 -7.41 -5.46
N TYR A 239 16.14 -6.46 -4.64
CA TYR A 239 16.84 -6.04 -3.44
C TYR A 239 16.11 -6.66 -2.25
N PHE A 240 16.76 -7.60 -1.55
CA PHE A 240 16.24 -8.23 -0.34
C PHE A 240 16.91 -7.62 0.88
N TYR A 241 16.12 -6.98 1.72
CA TYR A 241 16.62 -6.52 3.00
C TYR A 241 16.33 -7.59 4.05
N TYR A 242 17.31 -7.81 4.94
CA TYR A 242 17.24 -8.85 5.96
C TYR A 242 17.98 -8.41 7.23
N ASP A 243 17.57 -8.95 8.35
CA ASP A 243 18.16 -8.61 9.64
C ASP A 243 19.37 -9.46 9.95
N ARG A 244 20.40 -8.82 10.53
CA ARG A 244 21.57 -9.55 11.01
C ARG A 244 22.32 -8.78 12.08
N PRO A 245 22.49 -9.34 13.33
CA PRO A 245 21.73 -10.51 13.79
C PRO A 245 20.24 -10.23 13.81
N ASN A 246 19.44 -11.28 14.00
CA ASN A 246 17.98 -11.14 14.10
C ASN A 246 17.58 -9.98 15.01
N ASP A 247 16.57 -9.23 14.62
CA ASP A 247 16.04 -8.04 15.29
C ASP A 247 17.08 -6.91 15.44
N ARG A 248 17.91 -6.68 14.41
CA ARG A 248 18.91 -5.61 14.36
C ARG A 248 19.07 -5.03 12.95
N ASP A 249 20.25 -4.51 12.70
CA ASP A 249 20.57 -3.71 11.51
C ASP A 249 20.21 -4.38 10.18
N PRO A 250 19.59 -3.64 9.27
CA PRO A 250 19.26 -4.17 7.95
C PRO A 250 20.52 -4.40 7.11
N HIS A 251 20.60 -5.59 6.53
CA HIS A 251 21.57 -5.99 5.52
C HIS A 251 20.88 -6.15 4.17
N LEU A 252 21.66 -6.27 3.11
CA LEU A 252 21.16 -6.31 1.74
C LEU A 252 21.73 -7.48 0.94
N ILE A 253 20.86 -8.23 0.28
CA ILE A 253 21.18 -9.15 -0.80
C ILE A 253 20.58 -8.61 -2.09
N ILE A 254 21.33 -8.67 -3.21
CA ILE A 254 20.82 -8.30 -4.53
C ILE A 254 20.85 -9.53 -5.42
N ASP A 255 19.69 -9.90 -5.93
CA ASP A 255 19.51 -10.98 -6.88
C ASP A 255 19.14 -10.43 -8.27
N SER A 256 19.79 -10.94 -9.31
CA SER A 256 19.57 -10.51 -10.69
C SER A 256 18.72 -11.49 -11.50
N ASP A 257 18.46 -12.70 -10.99
CA ASP A 257 17.60 -13.70 -11.68
C ASP A 257 16.98 -14.69 -10.67
N LEU A 258 15.80 -14.39 -10.19
CA LEU A 258 15.06 -15.24 -9.26
C LEU A 258 14.71 -16.64 -9.82
N ARG A 259 14.95 -16.89 -11.12
CA ARG A 259 14.64 -18.16 -11.79
C ARG A 259 15.81 -19.12 -11.88
N ASP A 260 17.01 -18.70 -11.52
CA ASP A 260 18.19 -19.54 -11.64
C ASP A 260 18.41 -20.48 -10.44
N GLY A 261 17.71 -20.24 -9.32
CA GLY A 261 17.84 -21.03 -8.10
C GLY A 261 19.19 -20.82 -7.38
N VAL A 262 19.85 -19.71 -7.64
CA VAL A 262 21.14 -19.34 -7.05
C VAL A 262 20.97 -18.12 -6.13
N PRO A 263 21.41 -18.21 -4.86
CA PRO A 263 21.33 -17.04 -3.97
C PRO A 263 22.05 -15.82 -4.53
N GLY A 264 21.38 -14.67 -4.43
CA GLY A 264 21.94 -13.39 -4.83
C GLY A 264 23.20 -12.99 -4.06
N GLU A 265 23.81 -11.90 -4.48
CA GLU A 265 25.04 -11.36 -3.88
C GLU A 265 24.73 -10.63 -2.57
N ASP A 266 25.34 -11.08 -1.47
CA ASP A 266 25.27 -10.40 -0.16
C ASP A 266 26.15 -9.13 -0.19
N LYS A 267 25.52 -7.97 -0.05
CA LYS A 267 26.18 -6.65 -0.01
C LYS A 267 26.57 -6.25 1.42
N GLY A 268 26.16 -7.01 2.43
CA GLY A 268 26.40 -6.71 3.83
C GLY A 268 25.48 -5.66 4.40
N LEU A 269 25.97 -4.92 5.39
CA LEU A 269 25.24 -3.90 6.13
C LEU A 269 24.77 -2.77 5.21
N ALA A 270 23.44 -2.54 5.16
CA ALA A 270 22.85 -1.42 4.42
C ALA A 270 22.77 -0.15 5.28
N PHE A 271 22.45 -0.30 6.56
CA PHE A 271 22.34 0.81 7.50
C PHE A 271 22.63 0.34 8.93
N ASP A 272 23.48 1.10 9.64
CA ASP A 272 23.79 0.90 11.07
C ASP A 272 22.81 1.74 11.89
N ALA A 273 21.77 1.08 12.40
CA ALA A 273 20.68 1.76 13.09
C ALA A 273 21.08 2.11 14.54
N PRO A 274 21.15 3.40 14.90
CA PRO A 274 21.63 3.81 16.24
C PRO A 274 20.65 3.46 17.37
N TRP A 275 19.42 3.08 17.03
CA TRP A 275 18.36 2.78 18.00
C TRP A 275 18.11 1.29 18.24
N GLY A 276 18.73 0.40 17.46
CA GLY A 276 18.31 -1.00 17.41
C GLY A 276 16.87 -1.13 16.91
N GLY A 277 16.53 -2.23 16.36
CA GLY A 277 15.23 -2.47 15.75
C GLY A 277 15.41 -2.94 14.32
N SER A 278 14.43 -3.64 13.81
CA SER A 278 14.54 -4.42 12.61
C SER A 278 13.27 -4.40 11.78
N ASP A 279 13.00 -5.49 11.13
CA ASP A 279 11.77 -5.79 10.39
C ASP A 279 11.36 -4.62 9.48
N VAL A 280 12.33 -4.28 8.61
CA VAL A 280 12.22 -3.09 7.76
C VAL A 280 11.25 -3.30 6.61
N GLY A 281 10.43 -2.28 6.35
CA GLY A 281 9.69 -2.11 5.10
C GLY A 281 10.41 -1.14 4.18
N VAL A 282 10.54 -1.48 2.90
CA VAL A 282 11.17 -0.59 1.91
C VAL A 282 10.22 -0.30 0.76
N ILE A 283 10.18 0.96 0.35
CA ILE A 283 9.44 1.43 -0.82
C ILE A 283 10.28 2.48 -1.58
N ARG A 284 10.23 2.46 -2.89
CA ARG A 284 10.78 3.54 -3.72
C ARG A 284 9.73 4.59 -3.99
N ASP A 285 10.09 5.87 -3.78
CA ASP A 285 9.26 7.00 -4.22
C ASP A 285 9.33 7.18 -5.74
N LEU A 286 8.52 8.09 -6.28
CA LEU A 286 8.48 8.36 -7.72
C LEU A 286 9.74 9.07 -8.25
N GLU A 287 10.60 9.60 -7.38
CA GLU A 287 11.92 10.10 -7.73
C GLU A 287 12.96 8.97 -7.81
N GLY A 288 12.59 7.77 -7.37
CA GLY A 288 13.42 6.57 -7.37
C GLY A 288 14.25 6.36 -6.11
N LYS A 289 14.07 7.19 -5.09
CA LYS A 289 14.74 7.05 -3.78
C LYS A 289 14.13 5.90 -3.00
N PHE A 290 14.95 5.20 -2.26
CA PHE A 290 14.55 4.13 -1.37
C PHE A 290 14.25 4.69 0.02
N HIS A 291 13.02 4.55 0.45
CA HIS A 291 12.57 4.84 1.79
C HIS A 291 12.49 3.56 2.59
N MET A 292 13.18 3.53 3.72
CA MET A 292 13.22 2.40 4.65
C MET A 292 12.52 2.81 5.94
N ILE A 293 11.54 2.04 6.35
CA ILE A 293 10.83 2.18 7.60
C ILE A 293 11.25 1.02 8.49
N SER A 294 11.75 1.28 9.68
CA SER A 294 12.19 0.25 10.61
C SER A 294 11.59 0.45 11.99
N GLU A 295 11.52 -0.61 12.75
CA GLU A 295 11.24 -0.51 14.17
C GLU A 295 12.26 0.38 14.86
N ASN A 296 11.86 1.02 15.95
CA ASN A 296 12.74 1.77 16.82
C ASN A 296 12.45 1.40 18.27
N TRP A 297 13.37 0.65 18.86
CA TRP A 297 13.23 0.13 20.22
C TRP A 297 13.78 1.04 21.30
N GLN A 298 14.34 2.19 20.95
CA GLN A 298 14.60 3.27 21.88
C GLN A 298 13.31 4.09 22.03
N PRO A 299 13.09 4.64 23.12
CA PRO A 299 13.49 4.58 24.51
C PRO A 299 12.68 3.58 25.31
N ILE A 300 11.80 2.85 24.64
CA ILE A 300 10.90 1.91 25.28
C ILE A 300 11.68 0.67 25.60
N ASN A 301 11.62 0.24 26.83
CA ASN A 301 12.17 -1.02 27.20
C ASN A 301 11.37 -2.14 26.53
N ALA A 302 11.81 -2.59 25.38
CA ALA A 302 11.19 -3.64 24.58
C ALA A 302 10.99 -4.95 25.37
N SER A 303 11.67 -5.13 26.50
CA SER A 303 11.41 -6.25 27.42
C SER A 303 10.02 -6.23 28.05
N LYS A 304 9.34 -5.10 28.06
CA LYS A 304 7.93 -4.99 28.51
C LYS A 304 6.94 -5.38 27.40
N ARG A 305 7.36 -5.23 26.14
CA ARG A 305 6.69 -5.74 24.95
C ARG A 305 7.69 -6.63 24.25
N SER A 306 7.37 -7.85 24.04
CA SER A 306 8.36 -8.89 23.72
C SER A 306 8.86 -8.83 22.28
N TRP A 307 8.30 -7.98 21.39
CA TRP A 307 8.59 -7.99 19.95
C TRP A 307 8.30 -6.68 19.18
N ASP A 308 7.41 -5.79 19.59
CA ASP A 308 7.03 -4.61 18.82
C ASP A 308 7.33 -3.29 19.55
N SER A 309 7.35 -2.19 18.78
CA SER A 309 7.62 -0.84 19.28
C SER A 309 6.53 0.14 18.86
N PRO A 310 6.19 1.15 19.68
CA PRO A 310 5.26 2.21 19.28
C PRO A 310 5.86 3.21 18.29
N LEU A 311 7.12 3.02 17.89
CA LEU A 311 7.86 3.91 17.01
C LEU A 311 8.30 3.20 15.74
N ALA A 312 8.28 3.91 14.63
CA ALA A 312 8.96 3.50 13.41
C ALA A 312 9.86 4.62 12.91
N SER A 313 11.14 4.32 12.83
CA SER A 313 12.14 5.22 12.24
C SER A 313 12.02 5.24 10.72
N HIS A 314 12.52 6.30 10.10
CA HIS A 314 12.47 6.48 8.67
C HIS A 314 13.82 6.94 8.14
N MET A 315 14.29 6.30 7.08
CA MET A 315 15.54 6.62 6.41
C MET A 315 15.34 6.66 4.90
N VAL A 316 16.19 7.40 4.19
CA VAL A 316 16.15 7.52 2.73
C VAL A 316 17.53 7.36 2.11
N SER A 317 17.62 6.62 0.99
CA SER A 317 18.83 6.43 0.19
C SER A 317 18.52 6.62 -1.30
N ASP A 318 19.48 7.14 -2.07
CA ASP A 318 19.34 7.32 -3.51
C ASP A 318 19.49 5.99 -4.30
N ASP A 319 20.21 5.02 -3.77
CA ASP A 319 20.51 3.75 -4.45
C ASP A 319 19.96 2.50 -3.76
N GLY A 320 19.58 2.61 -2.49
CA GLY A 320 19.10 1.49 -1.68
C GLY A 320 20.20 0.54 -1.22
N ILE A 321 21.46 0.82 -1.51
CA ILE A 321 22.61 -0.04 -1.13
C ILE A 321 23.22 0.42 0.19
N GLY A 322 23.24 1.74 0.41
CA GLY A 322 23.82 2.36 1.60
C GLY A 322 23.53 3.85 1.63
N ASN A 323 24.31 4.59 2.43
CA ASN A 323 24.19 6.05 2.58
C ASN A 323 22.76 6.51 2.94
N PHE A 324 22.06 5.71 3.72
CA PHE A 324 20.75 6.08 4.24
C PHE A 324 20.87 7.26 5.19
N LYS A 325 20.02 8.27 4.97
CA LYS A 325 19.90 9.46 5.83
C LYS A 325 18.64 9.33 6.65
N ILE A 326 18.73 9.64 7.93
CA ILE A 326 17.62 9.63 8.86
C ILE A 326 16.67 10.75 8.51
N LEU A 327 15.38 10.46 8.49
CA LEU A 327 14.28 11.38 8.31
C LEU A 327 13.43 11.49 9.58
N GLU A 328 12.40 12.32 9.51
CA GLU A 328 11.36 12.39 10.54
C GLU A 328 10.70 10.99 10.71
N PRO A 329 10.47 10.53 11.95
CA PRO A 329 9.86 9.22 12.18
C PRO A 329 8.54 9.02 11.43
N ALA A 330 8.37 7.83 10.83
CA ALA A 330 7.14 7.49 10.12
C ALA A 330 5.97 7.23 11.09
N VAL A 331 6.26 6.66 12.25
CA VAL A 331 5.27 6.38 13.30
C VAL A 331 5.81 6.87 14.64
N ASP A 332 5.05 7.73 15.29
CA ASP A 332 5.30 8.22 16.65
C ASP A 332 3.99 8.63 17.34
N TYR A 333 4.07 9.40 18.43
CA TYR A 333 2.90 9.84 19.19
C TYR A 333 1.84 10.57 18.35
N ARG A 334 2.21 11.16 17.22
CA ARG A 334 1.28 11.88 16.34
C ARG A 334 0.39 10.94 15.54
N THR A 335 0.82 9.70 15.37
CA THR A 335 0.11 8.66 14.62
C THR A 335 -1.15 8.19 15.32
N LYS A 336 -1.02 7.78 16.58
CA LYS A 336 -2.12 7.34 17.45
C LYS A 336 -1.78 7.60 18.91
N PRO A 337 -1.90 8.83 19.40
CA PRO A 337 -1.55 9.17 20.78
C PRO A 337 -2.51 8.47 21.77
N THR A 338 -1.94 7.78 22.75
CA THR A 338 -2.66 7.06 23.81
C THR A 338 -1.88 7.07 25.11
N GLY A 339 -2.56 6.96 26.27
CA GLY A 339 -1.93 6.75 27.58
C GLY A 339 -1.00 7.86 28.08
N ARG A 340 0.02 7.46 28.84
CA ARG A 340 1.02 8.35 29.44
C ARG A 340 2.09 8.73 28.45
N THR A 341 2.73 9.87 28.68
CA THR A 341 3.86 10.34 27.87
C THR A 341 5.20 9.97 28.52
N ALA A 342 6.16 9.64 27.68
CA ALA A 342 7.59 9.58 27.99
C ALA A 342 8.36 10.39 26.96
N THR A 343 9.61 10.72 27.28
CA THR A 343 10.51 11.44 26.36
C THR A 343 11.68 10.57 25.98
N PHE A 344 12.19 10.74 24.79
CA PHE A 344 13.42 10.11 24.31
C PHE A 344 14.19 11.03 23.38
N GLU A 345 15.46 10.72 23.21
CA GLU A 345 16.37 11.42 22.33
C GLU A 345 16.61 10.61 21.06
N HIS A 346 16.57 11.26 19.92
CA HIS A 346 16.80 10.65 18.64
C HIS A 346 17.58 11.61 17.74
N PRO A 347 18.48 11.13 16.88
CA PRO A 347 19.14 11.96 15.89
C PRO A 347 18.12 12.73 15.04
N HIS A 348 18.41 13.98 14.78
CA HIS A 348 17.53 14.79 13.95
C HIS A 348 17.58 14.30 12.51
N TRP A 349 16.41 14.19 11.83
CA TRP A 349 16.28 13.60 10.49
C TRP A 349 17.05 14.32 9.37
N ASN A 350 17.51 15.55 9.58
CA ASN A 350 18.28 16.32 8.60
C ASN A 350 19.61 16.87 9.16
N ASP A 351 19.99 16.47 10.36
CA ASP A 351 21.20 16.92 11.04
C ASP A 351 21.61 15.87 12.09
N GLU A 352 22.45 14.93 11.72
CA GLU A 352 22.86 13.78 12.56
C GLU A 352 23.66 14.21 13.81
N GLU A 353 24.27 15.38 13.81
CA GLU A 353 24.96 15.92 14.98
C GLU A 353 23.98 16.51 16.03
N LYS A 354 22.74 16.71 15.62
CA LYS A 354 21.71 17.27 16.47
C LYS A 354 20.82 16.16 17.04
N VAL A 355 20.72 16.14 18.36
CA VAL A 355 19.76 15.28 19.06
C VAL A 355 18.46 16.07 19.33
N VAL A 356 17.34 15.44 19.05
CA VAL A 356 16.01 16.01 19.28
C VAL A 356 15.27 15.15 20.30
N THR A 357 14.62 15.79 21.24
CA THR A 357 13.78 15.11 22.23
C THR A 357 12.35 14.98 21.69
N TYR A 358 11.84 13.77 21.65
CA TYR A 358 10.47 13.45 21.28
C TYR A 358 9.66 13.05 22.50
N GLU A 359 8.35 13.33 22.42
CA GLU A 359 7.38 12.79 23.36
C GLU A 359 6.67 11.60 22.77
N ILE A 360 6.58 10.53 23.54
CA ILE A 360 5.81 9.32 23.21
C ILE A 360 4.86 8.98 24.34
N HIS A 361 3.84 8.23 24.05
CA HIS A 361 2.85 7.78 25.02
C HIS A 361 3.19 6.39 25.55
N GLU A 362 3.55 6.31 26.82
CA GLU A 362 3.89 5.07 27.53
C GLU A 362 3.09 4.89 28.83
N PRO A 363 3.09 3.69 29.39
CA PRO A 363 3.49 2.38 28.91
C PRO A 363 2.35 1.62 28.24
N GLU A 364 1.17 2.17 28.25
CA GLU A 364 -0.08 1.53 27.82
C GLU A 364 -0.46 2.02 26.41
N GLN A 365 0.51 2.08 25.50
CA GLN A 365 0.24 2.42 24.14
C GLN A 365 0.32 1.21 23.22
N ASP A 366 -0.30 1.32 22.06
CA ASP A 366 -0.19 0.32 21.01
C ASP A 366 1.25 0.22 20.50
N ALA A 367 1.67 -0.98 20.14
CA ALA A 367 2.95 -1.24 19.51
C ALA A 367 2.76 -1.81 18.11
N PHE A 368 3.78 -1.67 17.28
CA PHE A 368 3.76 -2.00 15.85
C PHE A 368 5.13 -2.52 15.43
N GLY A 369 5.14 -3.40 14.42
CA GLY A 369 6.37 -3.95 13.88
C GLY A 369 6.18 -4.55 12.49
N ASP A 370 7.20 -5.23 11.96
CA ASP A 370 7.14 -5.99 10.71
C ASP A 370 6.56 -5.17 9.54
N TRP A 371 7.27 -4.11 9.16
CA TRP A 371 6.75 -3.09 8.27
C TRP A 371 6.75 -3.50 6.79
N ALA A 372 5.65 -3.21 6.10
CA ALA A 372 5.56 -3.23 4.66
C ALA A 372 4.85 -1.96 4.14
N ALA A 373 5.12 -1.60 2.88
CA ALA A 373 4.64 -0.36 2.31
C ALA A 373 4.14 -0.52 0.87
N ILE A 374 3.15 0.30 0.49
CA ILE A 374 2.66 0.45 -0.87
C ILE A 374 2.16 1.89 -1.09
N ALA A 375 2.24 2.39 -2.31
CA ALA A 375 1.70 3.70 -2.66
C ALA A 375 0.65 3.59 -3.78
N ILE A 376 -0.46 4.32 -3.64
CA ILE A 376 -1.60 4.26 -4.56
C ILE A 376 -2.07 5.66 -4.88
N GLY A 377 -1.88 6.09 -6.13
CA GLY A 377 -2.30 7.42 -6.58
C GLY A 377 -1.66 8.58 -5.81
N GLY A 378 -0.41 8.40 -5.37
CA GLY A 378 0.32 9.36 -4.56
C GLY A 378 0.04 9.32 -3.05
N GLN A 379 -0.86 8.45 -2.61
CA GLN A 379 -1.11 8.16 -1.20
C GLN A 379 -0.25 6.98 -0.77
N TYR A 380 0.50 7.13 0.31
CA TYR A 380 1.34 6.08 0.90
C TYR A 380 0.60 5.35 2.01
N TYR A 381 0.81 4.05 2.07
CA TYR A 381 0.27 3.15 3.07
C TYR A 381 1.39 2.34 3.70
N LEU A 382 1.33 2.20 5.02
CA LEU A 382 2.09 1.20 5.75
C LEU A 382 1.13 0.16 6.30
N VAL A 383 1.57 -1.07 6.30
CA VAL A 383 1.00 -2.17 7.07
C VAL A 383 2.08 -2.70 8.00
N GLY A 384 1.68 -3.23 9.13
CA GLY A 384 2.60 -3.80 10.10
C GLY A 384 1.85 -4.61 11.13
N ASP A 385 2.56 -5.25 12.02
CA ASP A 385 2.00 -5.87 13.20
C ASP A 385 1.31 -4.82 14.07
N TYR A 386 0.18 -5.17 14.63
CA TYR A 386 -0.56 -4.39 15.61
C TYR A 386 -0.70 -5.16 16.91
N ASP A 387 0.02 -4.73 17.92
CA ASP A 387 -0.06 -5.22 19.30
C ASP A 387 -0.79 -4.16 20.14
N PRO A 388 -2.09 -4.35 20.43
CA PRO A 388 -2.87 -3.36 21.15
C PRO A 388 -2.46 -3.24 22.60
N ALA A 389 -2.51 -2.03 23.13
CA ALA A 389 -2.21 -1.73 24.52
C ALA A 389 -3.01 -2.64 25.49
N GLY A 390 -2.33 -3.15 26.52
CA GLY A 390 -2.93 -4.02 27.55
C GLY A 390 -3.16 -5.46 27.13
N VAL A 391 -2.86 -5.83 25.90
CA VAL A 391 -2.88 -7.23 25.42
C VAL A 391 -1.45 -7.74 25.36
N HIS A 392 -1.19 -8.89 25.94
CA HIS A 392 0.18 -9.40 26.11
C HIS A 392 0.39 -10.79 25.49
N ASP A 393 -0.54 -11.26 24.68
CA ASP A 393 -0.39 -12.49 23.94
C ASP A 393 -0.60 -12.26 22.43
N ARG A 394 0.09 -13.06 21.62
CA ARG A 394 0.04 -12.95 20.17
C ARG A 394 -1.34 -13.17 19.55
N SER A 395 -2.28 -13.75 20.30
CA SER A 395 -3.65 -13.96 19.79
C SER A 395 -4.45 -12.66 19.66
N GLY A 396 -4.02 -11.61 20.37
CA GLY A 396 -4.62 -10.28 20.29
C GLY A 396 -4.04 -9.37 19.20
N MET A 397 -2.98 -9.81 18.55
CA MET A 397 -2.35 -9.06 17.45
C MET A 397 -3.19 -9.11 16.16
N SER A 398 -3.01 -8.13 15.32
CA SER A 398 -3.64 -8.02 13.99
C SER A 398 -2.75 -7.19 13.06
N VAL A 399 -3.18 -6.93 11.83
CA VAL A 399 -2.45 -6.05 10.91
C VAL A 399 -2.88 -4.61 11.14
N ALA A 400 -1.95 -3.73 11.50
CA ALA A 400 -2.16 -2.29 11.55
C ALA A 400 -2.17 -1.69 10.14
N LEU A 401 -2.99 -0.66 9.95
CA LEU A 401 -3.12 0.07 8.69
C LEU A 401 -2.89 1.56 8.93
N PHE A 402 -1.95 2.14 8.17
CA PHE A 402 -1.56 3.55 8.28
C PHE A 402 -1.56 4.22 6.91
N THR A 403 -1.72 5.54 6.88
CA THR A 403 -1.72 6.31 5.63
C THR A 403 -1.07 7.68 5.79
N SER A 404 -0.40 8.13 4.72
CA SER A 404 0.13 9.50 4.57
C SER A 404 0.05 9.97 3.13
N GLU A 405 -0.23 11.25 2.91
CA GLU A 405 -0.16 11.91 1.59
C GLU A 405 1.28 12.26 1.18
N ASP A 406 2.23 12.18 2.10
CA ASP A 406 3.63 12.52 1.89
C ASP A 406 4.49 11.50 2.63
N ILE A 407 5.34 10.77 1.90
CA ILE A 407 6.22 9.74 2.49
C ILE A 407 7.15 10.31 3.58
N ASN A 408 7.50 11.60 3.49
CA ASN A 408 8.41 12.27 4.41
C ASN A 408 7.73 12.79 5.68
N LYS A 409 6.46 12.43 5.90
CA LYS A 409 5.68 12.85 7.08
C LYS A 409 5.18 11.67 7.87
N PRO A 410 4.88 11.86 9.16
CA PRO A 410 4.28 10.81 9.97
C PRO A 410 2.98 10.29 9.38
N PHE A 411 2.83 8.99 9.44
CA PHE A 411 1.63 8.30 8.99
C PHE A 411 0.54 8.37 10.05
N ARG A 412 -0.69 8.42 9.63
CA ARG A 412 -1.88 8.35 10.47
C ARG A 412 -2.37 6.89 10.54
N PHE A 413 -2.53 6.37 11.73
CA PHE A 413 -3.24 5.11 11.95
C PHE A 413 -4.72 5.28 11.59
N TYR A 414 -5.30 4.35 10.83
CA TYR A 414 -6.71 4.43 10.50
C TYR A 414 -7.50 3.15 10.79
N GLY A 415 -6.86 2.02 11.10
CA GLY A 415 -7.54 0.80 11.45
C GLY A 415 -6.61 -0.40 11.51
N HIS A 416 -7.22 -1.55 11.72
CA HIS A 416 -6.53 -2.84 11.74
C HIS A 416 -7.42 -3.94 11.14
N ILE A 417 -6.83 -5.05 10.71
CA ILE A 417 -7.53 -6.16 10.07
C ILE A 417 -6.95 -7.51 10.52
N GLY A 418 -7.80 -8.52 10.58
CA GLY A 418 -7.39 -9.89 10.93
C GLY A 418 -7.13 -10.08 12.43
N SER A 419 -6.44 -11.17 12.75
CA SER A 419 -6.03 -11.54 14.11
C SER A 419 -4.85 -12.50 14.08
N GLY A 420 -4.10 -12.57 15.17
CA GLY A 420 -2.91 -13.40 15.32
C GLY A 420 -1.63 -12.61 15.05
N HIS A 421 -0.49 -13.28 14.98
CA HIS A 421 0.82 -12.69 14.71
C HIS A 421 1.01 -12.58 13.19
N PRO A 422 0.84 -11.41 12.58
CA PRO A 422 0.67 -11.31 11.14
C PRO A 422 1.97 -11.26 10.34
N ASP A 423 3.04 -10.57 10.78
CA ASP A 423 4.23 -10.26 9.97
C ASP A 423 3.82 -9.95 8.51
N PRO A 424 3.08 -8.87 8.26
CA PRO A 424 2.35 -8.71 7.00
C PRO A 424 3.23 -8.23 5.87
N ASP A 425 2.88 -8.61 4.64
CA ASP A 425 3.35 -7.92 3.43
C ASP A 425 2.20 -7.63 2.48
N VAL A 426 2.38 -6.60 1.64
CA VAL A 426 1.33 -6.09 0.75
C VAL A 426 1.85 -5.91 -0.67
N MET A 427 1.06 -6.36 -1.65
CA MET A 427 1.39 -6.26 -3.06
C MET A 427 0.16 -5.91 -3.90
N PHE A 428 0.41 -5.25 -5.03
CA PHE A 428 -0.57 -5.11 -6.11
C PHE A 428 -0.21 -6.03 -7.28
N ALA A 429 -1.16 -6.84 -7.71
CA ALA A 429 -1.04 -7.72 -8.86
C ALA A 429 -2.36 -7.76 -9.64
N ASP A 430 -2.28 -7.56 -10.95
CA ASP A 430 -3.38 -7.73 -11.92
C ASP A 430 -4.72 -7.10 -11.49
N GLY A 431 -4.65 -5.87 -11.02
CA GLY A 431 -5.83 -5.09 -10.64
C GLY A 431 -6.35 -5.33 -9.23
N LYS A 432 -5.67 -6.16 -8.43
CA LYS A 432 -6.03 -6.47 -7.05
C LYS A 432 -4.87 -6.21 -6.09
N PHE A 433 -5.23 -5.99 -4.83
CA PHE A 433 -4.29 -5.86 -3.73
C PHE A 433 -4.33 -7.13 -2.88
N TYR A 434 -3.17 -7.60 -2.50
CA TYR A 434 -2.98 -8.80 -1.69
C TYR A 434 -2.23 -8.42 -0.43
N LEU A 435 -2.77 -8.82 0.71
CA LEU A 435 -2.16 -8.71 2.03
C LEU A 435 -1.96 -10.12 2.54
N ILE A 436 -0.71 -10.49 2.77
CA ILE A 436 -0.35 -11.83 3.23
C ILE A 436 0.16 -11.77 4.67
N THR A 437 -0.12 -12.80 5.44
CA THR A 437 0.32 -12.89 6.83
C THR A 437 0.90 -14.27 7.13
N GLN A 438 1.68 -14.42 8.20
CA GLN A 438 2.18 -15.74 8.58
C GLN A 438 1.16 -16.62 9.29
N THR A 439 0.03 -16.08 9.70
CA THR A 439 -0.98 -16.82 10.49
C THR A 439 -2.09 -17.45 9.66
N ALA A 440 -1.88 -17.56 8.36
CA ALA A 440 -2.73 -18.28 7.42
C ALA A 440 -4.09 -17.61 7.12
N THR A 441 -4.27 -16.35 7.38
CA THR A 441 -5.39 -15.58 6.85
C THR A 441 -4.84 -14.48 5.95
N ASP A 442 -4.86 -14.74 4.66
CA ASP A 442 -4.52 -13.75 3.67
C ASP A 442 -5.77 -12.99 3.26
N PHE A 443 -5.55 -11.80 2.73
CA PHE A 443 -6.64 -10.93 2.32
C PHE A 443 -6.43 -10.47 0.89
N VAL A 444 -7.52 -10.29 0.18
CA VAL A 444 -7.54 -9.71 -1.16
C VAL A 444 -8.54 -8.55 -1.20
N SER A 445 -8.18 -7.50 -1.93
CA SER A 445 -9.06 -6.37 -2.18
C SER A 445 -8.97 -5.95 -3.65
N ASP A 446 -10.11 -5.62 -4.23
CA ASP A 446 -10.17 -4.98 -5.55
C ASP A 446 -9.73 -3.51 -5.51
N GLY A 447 -9.32 -3.02 -4.36
CA GLY A 447 -8.88 -1.66 -4.12
C GLY A 447 -9.69 -0.94 -3.04
N PRO A 448 -9.25 0.25 -2.65
CA PRO A 448 -9.85 0.99 -1.55
C PRO A 448 -11.34 1.30 -1.75
N TRP A 449 -11.80 1.45 -3.01
CA TRP A 449 -13.12 2.00 -3.29
C TRP A 449 -13.88 1.34 -4.44
N VAL A 450 -13.73 0.09 -4.67
CA VAL A 450 -14.44 -0.56 -5.78
C VAL A 450 -15.94 -0.68 -5.49
N GLY A 451 -16.74 -0.03 -6.33
CA GLY A 451 -18.19 -0.15 -6.31
C GLY A 451 -18.93 0.51 -5.15
N MET A 452 -18.27 1.43 -4.43
CA MET A 452 -18.83 2.08 -3.24
C MET A 452 -19.74 3.27 -3.55
N ALA A 453 -19.71 3.81 -4.74
CA ALA A 453 -20.59 4.88 -5.19
C ALA A 453 -21.39 4.46 -6.41
N LYS A 454 -22.68 4.81 -6.41
CA LYS A 454 -23.55 4.74 -7.58
C LYS A 454 -24.06 6.12 -7.91
N LEU A 455 -24.17 6.45 -9.18
CA LEU A 455 -24.77 7.70 -9.62
C LEU A 455 -25.67 7.51 -10.83
N ARG A 456 -26.60 8.44 -10.98
CA ARG A 456 -27.41 8.65 -12.18
C ARG A 456 -27.54 10.13 -12.46
N ALA A 457 -27.75 10.49 -13.70
CA ALA A 457 -27.98 11.87 -14.12
C ALA A 457 -29.39 12.04 -14.70
N GLY A 458 -29.98 13.18 -14.42
CA GLY A 458 -31.25 13.61 -14.97
C GLY A 458 -31.08 14.85 -15.83
N VAL A 459 -31.88 14.98 -16.87
CA VAL A 459 -31.91 16.12 -17.78
C VAL A 459 -33.29 16.81 -17.74
N ASP A 460 -33.24 18.13 -17.65
CA ASP A 460 -34.34 19.08 -17.90
C ASP A 460 -34.12 19.60 -19.34
N LYS A 461 -34.95 19.13 -20.28
CA LYS A 461 -34.78 19.38 -21.71
C LYS A 461 -35.16 20.79 -22.12
N ASP A 462 -36.24 21.29 -21.58
CA ASP A 462 -36.84 22.56 -21.96
C ASP A 462 -36.47 23.73 -21.04
N GLY A 463 -35.96 23.45 -19.84
CA GLY A 463 -35.49 24.45 -18.88
C GLY A 463 -36.58 24.90 -17.91
N ASP A 464 -37.65 24.13 -17.74
CA ASP A 464 -38.77 24.43 -16.82
C ASP A 464 -38.37 24.17 -15.33
N GLY A 465 -37.23 23.54 -15.10
CA GLY A 465 -36.69 23.22 -13.76
C GLY A 465 -37.07 21.83 -13.26
N LYS A 466 -37.73 21.01 -14.08
CA LYS A 466 -38.08 19.63 -13.76
C LYS A 466 -37.25 18.68 -14.60
N ILE A 467 -36.93 17.53 -14.03
CA ILE A 467 -36.19 16.49 -14.75
C ILE A 467 -37.17 15.66 -15.59
N ASP A 468 -36.99 15.69 -16.91
CA ASP A 468 -37.77 14.93 -17.87
C ASP A 468 -37.36 13.47 -17.99
N GLN A 469 -36.04 13.22 -17.82
CA GLN A 469 -35.49 11.90 -18.05
C GLN A 469 -34.30 11.64 -17.11
N TRP A 470 -34.32 10.46 -16.50
CA TRP A 470 -33.21 9.94 -15.70
C TRP A 470 -32.53 8.78 -16.40
N THR A 471 -31.18 8.69 -16.25
CA THR A 471 -30.45 7.48 -16.62
C THR A 471 -30.69 6.35 -15.62
N LYS A 472 -30.25 5.14 -15.98
CA LYS A 472 -30.12 4.05 -15.01
C LYS A 472 -28.99 4.38 -14.02
N TRP A 473 -29.05 3.77 -12.85
CA TRP A 473 -27.96 3.81 -11.87
C TRP A 473 -26.73 3.10 -12.42
N GLN A 474 -25.56 3.73 -12.29
CA GLN A 474 -24.27 3.19 -12.70
C GLN A 474 -23.30 3.22 -11.51
N TYR A 475 -22.43 2.21 -11.41
CA TYR A 475 -21.35 2.20 -10.43
C TYR A 475 -20.22 3.12 -10.89
N ALA A 476 -19.69 3.90 -9.95
CA ALA A 476 -18.46 4.64 -10.13
C ALA A 476 -17.30 3.75 -9.68
N LYS A 477 -16.62 3.12 -10.64
CA LYS A 477 -15.54 2.20 -10.37
C LYS A 477 -14.20 2.84 -10.73
N GLU A 478 -13.30 2.91 -9.76
CA GLU A 478 -11.90 3.26 -9.99
C GLU A 478 -11.14 2.07 -10.55
N THR A 479 -10.06 2.34 -11.25
CA THR A 479 -9.13 1.33 -11.74
C THR A 479 -7.73 1.65 -11.30
N TYR A 480 -6.94 0.60 -11.14
CA TYR A 480 -5.58 0.67 -10.66
C TYR A 480 -4.65 0.00 -11.66
N SER A 481 -3.45 0.54 -11.80
CA SER A 481 -2.41 -0.04 -12.63
C SER A 481 -1.04 0.21 -12.01
N LYS A 482 -0.12 -0.73 -12.20
CA LYS A 482 1.23 -0.59 -11.70
C LYS A 482 1.99 0.49 -12.45
N ILE A 483 2.73 1.33 -11.74
CA ILE A 483 3.63 2.30 -12.37
C ILE A 483 4.87 1.55 -12.89
N LYS A 484 5.15 1.69 -14.18
CA LYS A 484 6.27 1.00 -14.83
C LYS A 484 7.60 1.33 -14.15
N GLY A 485 8.38 0.30 -13.82
CA GLY A 485 9.68 0.43 -13.19
C GLY A 485 9.65 0.51 -11.65
N PHE A 486 8.45 0.38 -11.05
CA PHE A 486 8.28 0.34 -9.60
C PHE A 486 7.52 -0.92 -9.17
N SER A 487 7.95 -1.53 -8.09
CA SER A 487 7.28 -2.72 -7.53
C SER A 487 6.06 -2.38 -6.68
N LYS A 488 6.11 -1.26 -5.96
CA LYS A 488 5.15 -0.87 -4.93
C LYS A 488 4.43 0.46 -5.21
N GLN A 489 4.57 1.02 -6.42
CA GLN A 489 3.86 2.23 -6.84
C GLN A 489 2.72 1.87 -7.79
N VAL A 490 1.52 2.25 -7.41
CA VAL A 490 0.29 1.97 -8.16
C VAL A 490 -0.37 3.28 -8.58
N ASP A 491 -0.66 3.40 -9.85
CA ASP A 491 -1.45 4.51 -10.38
C ASP A 491 -2.94 4.27 -10.10
N ARG A 492 -3.67 5.35 -9.88
CA ARG A 492 -5.09 5.36 -9.58
C ARG A 492 -5.82 6.20 -10.62
N THR A 493 -6.68 5.57 -11.38
CA THR A 493 -7.57 6.27 -12.30
C THR A 493 -8.92 6.50 -11.61
N PRO A 494 -9.32 7.77 -11.39
CA PRO A 494 -10.60 8.10 -10.80
C PRO A 494 -11.76 7.46 -11.55
N ALA A 495 -12.84 7.16 -10.85
CA ALA A 495 -14.03 6.59 -11.44
C ALA A 495 -14.66 7.55 -12.43
N LYS A 496 -14.86 7.11 -13.67
CA LYS A 496 -15.48 7.89 -14.74
C LYS A 496 -16.72 7.21 -15.26
N VAL A 497 -17.87 7.89 -15.14
CA VAL A 497 -19.17 7.38 -15.59
C VAL A 497 -19.65 8.19 -16.77
N SER A 498 -19.91 7.52 -17.90
CA SER A 498 -20.40 8.16 -19.13
C SER A 498 -21.92 8.39 -19.10
N PHE A 499 -22.31 9.54 -19.59
CA PHE A 499 -23.72 9.95 -19.78
C PHE A 499 -24.01 10.39 -21.21
N SER A 500 -23.20 9.93 -22.17
CA SER A 500 -23.32 10.27 -23.59
C SER A 500 -24.71 9.97 -24.19
N ASP A 501 -25.44 9.01 -23.61
CA ASP A 501 -26.79 8.64 -24.06
C ASP A 501 -27.88 9.58 -23.53
N LEU A 502 -27.55 10.47 -22.58
CA LEU A 502 -28.50 11.45 -22.08
C LEU A 502 -28.67 12.56 -23.13
N PRO A 503 -29.91 12.95 -23.49
CA PRO A 503 -30.11 13.99 -24.47
C PRO A 503 -29.61 15.35 -23.99
N ALA A 504 -29.39 16.27 -24.93
CA ALA A 504 -29.08 17.65 -24.59
C ALA A 504 -30.28 18.31 -23.86
N GLY A 505 -29.96 19.20 -22.93
CA GLY A 505 -30.96 19.92 -22.15
C GLY A 505 -30.43 21.21 -21.56
N LYS A 506 -31.31 22.01 -21.00
CA LYS A 506 -31.00 23.28 -20.33
C LYS A 506 -30.75 23.14 -18.85
N GLY A 507 -31.00 21.95 -18.27
CA GLY A 507 -30.73 21.67 -16.88
C GLY A 507 -30.25 20.23 -16.65
N PHE A 508 -29.39 20.05 -15.66
CA PHE A 508 -28.93 18.72 -15.25
C PHE A 508 -28.90 18.57 -13.75
N GLN A 509 -29.28 17.40 -13.28
CA GLN A 509 -29.27 17.03 -11.87
C GLN A 509 -28.57 15.67 -11.71
N VAL A 510 -27.82 15.52 -10.64
CA VAL A 510 -27.11 14.27 -10.30
C VAL A 510 -27.68 13.71 -9.01
N GLU A 511 -27.97 12.43 -9.01
CA GLU A 511 -28.23 11.68 -7.79
C GLU A 511 -27.11 10.70 -7.53
N MET A 512 -26.71 10.61 -6.27
CA MET A 512 -25.62 9.72 -5.83
C MET A 512 -26.04 8.90 -4.61
N LYS A 513 -25.61 7.65 -4.58
CA LYS A 513 -25.67 6.76 -3.42
C LYS A 513 -24.24 6.39 -3.02
N LEU A 514 -23.94 6.50 -1.73
CA LEU A 514 -22.71 6.00 -1.14
C LEU A 514 -23.05 4.76 -0.31
N LEU A 515 -22.29 3.70 -0.54
CA LEU A 515 -22.51 2.38 0.05
C LEU A 515 -21.27 2.00 0.85
N ALA A 516 -21.41 1.67 2.12
CA ALA A 516 -20.32 1.06 2.89
C ALA A 516 -20.06 -0.36 2.38
N GLY A 517 -18.82 -0.84 2.60
CA GLY A 517 -18.46 -2.23 2.36
C GLY A 517 -19.06 -3.20 3.37
N GLU A 518 -18.45 -4.37 3.49
CA GLU A 518 -18.85 -5.36 4.49
C GLU A 518 -18.56 -4.86 5.91
N ASP A 519 -17.45 -4.12 6.07
CA ASP A 519 -17.15 -3.40 7.30
C ASP A 519 -17.80 -2.01 7.26
N ASP A 520 -18.80 -1.78 8.10
CA ASP A 520 -19.54 -0.53 8.20
C ASP A 520 -18.94 0.47 9.21
N THR A 521 -17.79 0.14 9.80
CA THR A 521 -17.04 1.05 10.69
C THR A 521 -16.36 2.16 9.91
N VAL A 522 -16.03 1.94 8.64
CA VAL A 522 -15.43 2.94 7.74
C VAL A 522 -16.44 3.34 6.67
N LEU A 523 -16.76 4.62 6.62
CA LEU A 523 -17.83 5.14 5.77
C LEU A 523 -17.26 5.88 4.55
N PRO A 524 -17.89 5.72 3.34
CA PRO A 524 -17.44 6.34 2.11
C PRO A 524 -17.33 7.86 2.20
N LYS A 525 -16.27 8.40 1.57
CA LYS A 525 -16.05 9.83 1.38
C LYS A 525 -15.80 10.12 -0.09
N ILE A 526 -16.34 11.20 -0.59
CA ILE A 526 -16.06 11.72 -1.93
C ILE A 526 -15.28 13.01 -1.81
N ASP A 527 -14.07 13.04 -2.36
CA ASP A 527 -13.17 14.18 -2.34
C ASP A 527 -13.53 15.18 -3.42
N GLN A 528 -13.81 14.67 -4.62
CA GLN A 528 -14.06 15.51 -5.78
C GLN A 528 -15.08 14.88 -6.71
N LEU A 529 -15.90 15.73 -7.32
CA LEU A 529 -16.76 15.41 -8.45
C LEU A 529 -16.49 16.42 -9.56
N ILE A 530 -16.33 15.93 -10.80
CA ILE A 530 -16.22 16.77 -11.99
C ILE A 530 -17.22 16.29 -13.02
N ALA A 531 -18.28 17.05 -13.27
CA ALA A 531 -19.20 16.80 -14.38
C ALA A 531 -18.73 17.62 -15.59
N THR A 532 -18.53 16.95 -16.72
CA THR A 532 -18.05 17.56 -17.99
C THR A 532 -19.21 17.67 -18.97
N PHE A 533 -19.38 18.85 -19.54
CA PHE A 533 -20.41 19.12 -20.53
C PHE A 533 -19.77 19.46 -21.87
N ASP A 534 -20.39 19.00 -22.96
CA ASP A 534 -20.04 19.50 -24.27
C ASP A 534 -20.56 20.94 -24.41
N SER A 535 -19.72 21.81 -24.96
CA SER A 535 -20.11 23.21 -25.19
C SER A 535 -21.34 23.27 -26.08
N PRO A 536 -22.28 24.17 -25.76
CA PRO A 536 -23.47 24.36 -26.57
C PRO A 536 -23.15 24.80 -27.99
#